data_5d1ae1ddce2d31588a658cecb1a2c9f3
#
_entry.id   5d1ae1ddce2d31588a658cecb1a2c9f3
#
_cell.length_a   1.000
_cell.length_b   1.000
_cell.length_c   1.000
_cell.angle_alpha   90.00
_cell.angle_beta   90.00
_cell.angle_gamma   90.00
#
_symmetry.space_group_name_H-M   'P 1'
#
loop_
_entity.id
_entity.type
_entity.pdbx_description
1 polymer ?
#
loop_
_entity_poly.entity_id
_entity_poly.type
_entity_poly.pdbx_seq_one_letter_code
_entity_poly.pdbx_strand_id
1 'polypeptide(L)'
;MGNFADNIRPYVDAEFAAAARDPEHGFGNLERAHVLGQASTREHVRVHWRMLTWALQRRDAREFFGQVIRLTGAATKTFIGMVPTGNTGGSNVSAVRPMPIDPELAAIIDKARNGSR
;
A
#
# COMPACT_ATOMS: atom_id res chain seq x y z
N MET A 1 9.65 -18.86 -12.07
CA MET A 1 8.66 -18.30 -11.14
C MET A 1 9.21 -17.02 -10.50
N GLY A 2 8.42 -15.95 -10.47
CA GLY A 2 8.80 -14.73 -9.80
C GLY A 2 8.65 -14.85 -8.29
N ASN A 3 9.26 -13.94 -7.56
CA ASN A 3 9.05 -13.81 -6.12
C ASN A 3 7.74 -13.07 -5.85
N PHE A 4 7.36 -12.99 -4.57
CA PHE A 4 6.13 -12.30 -4.18
C PHE A 4 6.07 -10.86 -4.70
N ALA A 5 7.17 -10.10 -4.56
CA ALA A 5 7.21 -8.70 -4.99
C ALA A 5 6.92 -8.56 -6.48
N ASP A 6 7.50 -9.43 -7.30
CA ASP A 6 7.25 -9.42 -8.74
C ASP A 6 5.83 -9.86 -9.06
N ASN A 7 5.31 -10.86 -8.36
CA ASN A 7 3.98 -11.41 -8.60
C ASN A 7 2.87 -10.44 -8.20
N ILE A 8 3.05 -9.68 -7.11
CA ILE A 8 2.05 -8.74 -6.61
C ILE A 8 2.03 -7.41 -7.39
N ARG A 9 3.16 -7.06 -8.01
CA ARG A 9 3.31 -5.76 -8.66
C ARG A 9 2.23 -5.41 -9.68
N PRO A 10 1.81 -6.32 -10.59
CA PRO A 10 0.75 -5.99 -11.55
C PRO A 10 -0.56 -5.59 -10.88
N TYR A 11 -0.87 -6.18 -9.73
CA TYR A 11 -2.08 -5.86 -8.98
C TYR A 11 -1.97 -4.50 -8.29
N VAL A 12 -0.79 -4.19 -7.74
CA VAL A 12 -0.53 -2.87 -7.17
C VAL A 12 -0.62 -1.80 -8.28
N ASP A 13 -0.02 -2.06 -9.43
CA ASP A 13 -0.06 -1.13 -10.57
C ASP A 13 -1.49 -0.90 -11.05
N ALA A 14 -2.34 -1.93 -11.04
CA ALA A 14 -3.75 -1.80 -11.41
C ALA A 14 -4.50 -0.85 -10.45
N GLU A 15 -4.20 -0.92 -9.14
CA GLU A 15 -4.79 0.00 -8.17
C GLU A 15 -4.28 1.43 -8.38
N PHE A 16 -3.00 1.60 -8.71
CA PHE A 16 -2.46 2.92 -9.04
C PHE A 16 -3.14 3.51 -10.28
N ALA A 17 -3.36 2.70 -11.31
CA ALA A 17 -4.05 3.14 -12.52
C ALA A 17 -5.49 3.54 -12.21
N ALA A 18 -6.20 2.79 -11.38
CA ALA A 18 -7.56 3.12 -10.96
C ALA A 18 -7.59 4.43 -10.17
N ALA A 19 -6.63 4.64 -9.28
CA ALA A 19 -6.52 5.90 -8.52
C ALA A 19 -6.27 7.10 -9.45
N ALA A 20 -5.46 6.92 -10.49
CA ALA A 20 -5.16 7.99 -11.44
C ALA A 20 -6.36 8.36 -12.31
N ARG A 21 -7.25 7.40 -12.61
CA ARG A 21 -8.47 7.66 -13.39
C ARG A 21 -9.49 8.48 -12.62
N ASP A 22 -9.52 8.38 -11.31
CA ASP A 22 -10.45 9.12 -10.46
C ASP A 22 -9.70 9.63 -9.22
N PRO A 23 -8.89 10.69 -9.37
CA PRO A 23 -8.05 11.17 -8.26
C PRO A 23 -8.85 11.60 -7.04
N GLU A 24 -10.06 12.11 -7.23
CA GLU A 24 -10.90 12.57 -6.11
C GLU A 24 -11.25 11.43 -5.16
N HIS A 25 -11.48 10.23 -5.68
CA HIS A 25 -11.85 9.05 -4.91
C HIS A 25 -10.73 8.01 -4.88
N GLY A 26 -9.55 8.37 -5.38
CA GLY A 26 -8.47 7.41 -5.60
C GLY A 26 -7.77 6.91 -4.36
N PHE A 27 -7.96 7.57 -3.19
CA PHE A 27 -7.24 7.14 -2.00
C PHE A 27 -7.64 5.72 -1.58
N GLY A 28 -8.90 5.33 -1.78
CA GLY A 28 -9.33 3.96 -1.52
C GLY A 28 -8.55 2.92 -2.34
N ASN A 29 -8.22 3.26 -3.58
CA ASN A 29 -7.37 2.38 -4.41
C ASN A 29 -5.95 2.31 -3.87
N LEU A 30 -5.40 3.42 -3.35
CA LEU A 30 -4.07 3.43 -2.73
C LEU A 30 -4.06 2.60 -1.44
N GLU A 31 -5.14 2.64 -0.67
CA GLU A 31 -5.29 1.79 0.52
C GLU A 31 -5.29 0.30 0.15
N ARG A 32 -5.98 -0.07 -0.94
CA ARG A 32 -5.97 -1.45 -1.46
C ARG A 32 -4.55 -1.84 -1.90
N ALA A 33 -3.87 -0.94 -2.60
CA ALA A 33 -2.47 -1.16 -3.01
C ALA A 33 -1.55 -1.36 -1.80
N HIS A 34 -1.78 -0.62 -0.72
CA HIS A 34 -1.00 -0.76 0.51
C HIS A 34 -1.16 -2.17 1.11
N VAL A 35 -2.39 -2.65 1.20
CA VAL A 35 -2.66 -4.00 1.72
C VAL A 35 -1.98 -5.06 0.83
N LEU A 36 -2.09 -4.90 -0.49
CA LEU A 36 -1.49 -5.84 -1.43
C LEU A 36 0.03 -5.89 -1.34
N GLY A 37 0.68 -4.73 -1.19
CA GLY A 37 2.12 -4.61 -1.31
C GLY A 37 2.89 -4.54 -0.01
N GLN A 38 2.22 -4.47 1.15
CA GLN A 38 2.91 -4.15 2.41
C GLN A 38 3.97 -5.18 2.83
N ALA A 39 3.88 -6.43 2.36
CA ALA A 39 4.87 -7.45 2.67
C ALA A 39 6.15 -7.34 1.82
N SER A 40 6.17 -6.49 0.79
CA SER A 40 7.34 -6.20 -0.04
C SER A 40 7.84 -4.80 0.26
N THR A 41 9.12 -4.66 0.64
CA THR A 41 9.70 -3.33 0.90
C THR A 41 9.52 -2.41 -0.30
N ARG A 42 9.84 -2.92 -1.49
CA ARG A 42 9.75 -2.13 -2.73
C ARG A 42 8.33 -1.63 -2.96
N GLU A 43 7.34 -2.52 -2.89
CA GLU A 43 5.96 -2.15 -3.15
C GLU A 43 5.39 -1.28 -2.02
N HIS A 44 5.76 -1.55 -0.79
CA HIS A 44 5.36 -0.74 0.37
C HIS A 44 5.83 0.70 0.23
N VAL A 45 7.09 0.90 -0.16
CA VAL A 45 7.64 2.24 -0.41
C VAL A 45 6.91 2.93 -1.57
N ARG A 46 6.67 2.19 -2.67
CA ARG A 46 5.95 2.75 -3.84
C ARG A 46 4.56 3.24 -3.45
N VAL A 47 3.84 2.48 -2.65
CA VAL A 47 2.48 2.85 -2.24
C VAL A 47 2.49 4.12 -1.39
N HIS A 48 3.38 4.19 -0.39
CA HIS A 48 3.46 5.38 0.46
C HIS A 48 3.90 6.61 -0.33
N TRP A 49 4.76 6.43 -1.33
CA TRP A 49 5.11 7.52 -2.23
C TRP A 49 3.88 8.04 -2.99
N ARG A 50 3.05 7.13 -3.48
CA ARG A 50 1.80 7.52 -4.18
C ARG A 50 0.82 8.20 -3.23
N MET A 51 0.70 7.71 -1.99
CA MET A 51 -0.14 8.35 -0.98
C MET A 51 0.35 9.76 -0.66
N LEU A 52 1.68 9.94 -0.57
CA LEU A 52 2.29 11.24 -0.34
C LEU A 52 1.95 12.22 -1.46
N THR A 53 2.14 11.80 -2.72
CA THR A 53 1.84 12.66 -3.88
C THR A 53 0.34 12.96 -3.99
N TRP A 54 -0.50 11.99 -3.68
CA TRP A 54 -1.96 12.20 -3.64
C TRP A 54 -2.32 13.28 -2.61
N ALA A 55 -1.77 13.17 -1.40
CA ALA A 55 -2.03 14.12 -0.31
C ALA A 55 -1.56 15.53 -0.70
N LEU A 56 -0.40 15.63 -1.34
CA LEU A 56 0.13 16.92 -1.80
C LEU A 56 -0.80 17.55 -2.84
N GLN A 57 -1.26 16.77 -3.81
CA GLN A 57 -2.16 17.25 -4.85
C GLN A 57 -3.52 17.68 -4.31
N ARG A 58 -4.00 16.98 -3.29
CA ARG A 58 -5.28 17.27 -2.64
C ARG A 58 -5.16 18.29 -1.50
N ARG A 59 -3.95 18.77 -1.20
CA ARG A 59 -3.66 19.71 -0.11
C ARG A 59 -4.11 19.19 1.26
N ASP A 60 -4.01 17.89 1.45
CA ASP A 60 -4.34 17.24 2.72
C ASP A 60 -3.07 17.19 3.58
N ALA A 61 -2.89 18.21 4.44
CA ALA A 61 -1.67 18.34 5.24
C ALA A 61 -1.49 17.19 6.24
N ARG A 62 -2.59 16.74 6.85
CA ARG A 62 -2.53 15.64 7.82
C ARG A 62 -2.04 14.35 7.14
N GLU A 63 -2.63 14.02 5.99
CA GLU A 63 -2.23 12.83 5.24
C GLU A 63 -0.80 12.97 4.72
N PHE A 64 -0.44 14.16 4.21
CA PHE A 64 0.91 14.43 3.72
C PHE A 64 1.97 14.15 4.79
N PHE A 65 1.85 14.77 5.98
CA PHE A 65 2.84 14.59 7.04
C PHE A 65 2.84 13.16 7.58
N GLY A 66 1.67 12.52 7.67
CA GLY A 66 1.58 11.13 8.05
C GLY A 66 2.32 10.22 7.08
N GLN A 67 2.23 10.51 5.77
CA GLN A 67 2.91 9.70 4.76
C GLN A 67 4.42 9.94 4.74
N VAL A 68 4.89 11.16 5.04
CA VAL A 68 6.33 11.41 5.19
C VAL A 68 6.92 10.49 6.26
N ILE A 69 6.26 10.39 7.41
CA ILE A 69 6.73 9.52 8.51
C ILE A 69 6.69 8.05 8.09
N ARG A 70 5.61 7.61 7.45
CA ARG A 70 5.43 6.22 7.06
C ARG A 70 6.33 5.81 5.92
N LEU A 71 6.62 6.71 5.00
CA LEU A 71 7.56 6.46 3.90
C LEU A 71 8.97 6.22 4.44
N THR A 72 9.38 7.04 5.40
CA THR A 72 10.68 6.87 6.05
C THR A 72 10.77 5.48 6.72
N GLY A 73 9.72 5.08 7.44
CA GLY A 73 9.66 3.76 8.06
C GLY A 73 9.66 2.63 7.05
N ALA A 74 8.88 2.76 5.98
CA ALA A 74 8.76 1.72 4.96
C ALA A 74 10.06 1.50 4.18
N ALA A 75 10.88 2.54 4.04
CA ALA A 75 12.18 2.42 3.37
C ALA A 75 13.19 1.61 4.16
N THR A 76 12.95 1.38 5.45
CA THR A 76 13.82 0.56 6.29
C THR A 76 13.24 -0.85 6.41
N LYS A 77 14.06 -1.88 6.26
CA LYS A 77 13.60 -3.27 6.32
C LYS A 77 13.03 -3.64 7.69
N THR A 78 13.52 -3.01 8.76
CA THR A 78 13.03 -3.24 10.11
C THR A 78 11.56 -2.86 10.27
N PHE A 79 11.12 -1.82 9.58
CA PHE A 79 9.75 -1.35 9.69
C PHE A 79 8.75 -2.34 9.08
N ILE A 80 9.14 -3.06 8.03
CA ILE A 80 8.26 -4.02 7.37
C ILE A 80 7.80 -5.13 8.32
N GLY A 81 8.71 -5.62 9.15
CA GLY A 81 8.36 -6.66 10.14
C GLY A 81 7.39 -6.16 11.21
N MET A 82 7.21 -4.84 11.33
CA MET A 82 6.33 -4.23 12.31
C MET A 82 4.99 -3.79 11.71
N VAL A 83 4.82 -3.86 10.39
CA VAL A 83 3.57 -3.44 9.75
C VAL A 83 2.48 -4.48 10.03
N PRO A 84 1.38 -4.09 10.69
CA PRO A 84 0.31 -5.03 10.98
C PRO A 84 -0.44 -5.43 9.73
N THR A 85 -0.75 -6.71 9.63
CA THR A 85 -1.47 -7.30 8.51
C THR A 85 -2.77 -6.54 8.24
N GLY A 86 -3.03 -6.24 6.98
CA GLY A 86 -4.27 -5.62 6.55
C GLY A 86 -4.37 -4.12 6.75
N ASN A 87 -3.36 -3.50 7.37
CA ASN A 87 -3.39 -2.05 7.58
C ASN A 87 -3.46 -1.31 6.24
N THR A 88 -4.33 -0.30 6.14
CA THR A 88 -4.56 0.45 4.90
C THR A 88 -3.50 1.50 4.60
N GLY A 89 -2.67 1.87 5.59
CA GLY A 89 -1.55 2.79 5.40
C GLY A 89 -1.89 4.26 5.45
N GLY A 90 -3.18 4.62 5.52
CA GLY A 90 -3.58 6.02 5.59
C GLY A 90 -3.35 6.62 6.98
N SER A 91 -3.21 7.94 7.04
CA SER A 91 -2.99 8.64 8.32
C SER A 91 -4.20 8.63 9.25
N ASN A 92 -5.36 8.22 8.74
CA ASN A 92 -6.58 8.11 9.53
C ASN A 92 -6.62 6.86 10.43
N VAL A 93 -5.63 5.97 10.28
CA VAL A 93 -5.50 4.78 11.14
C VAL A 93 -4.11 4.74 11.75
N SER A 94 -3.97 4.06 12.88
CA SER A 94 -2.66 3.85 13.50
C SER A 94 -1.77 3.02 12.58
N ALA A 95 -0.51 3.40 12.44
CA ALA A 95 0.46 2.66 11.63
C ALA A 95 0.72 1.24 12.15
N VAL A 96 0.38 0.96 13.40
CA VAL A 96 0.62 -0.35 14.04
C VAL A 96 -0.67 -1.15 14.26
N ARG A 97 -1.81 -0.68 13.76
CA ARG A 97 -3.09 -1.35 13.97
C ARG A 97 -3.32 -2.44 12.91
N PRO A 98 -3.47 -3.71 13.31
CA PRO A 98 -3.92 -4.75 12.38
C PRO A 98 -5.38 -4.50 11.98
N MET A 99 -5.72 -4.83 10.74
CA MET A 99 -7.06 -4.65 10.20
C MET A 99 -7.45 -5.89 9.39
N PRO A 100 -8.76 -6.22 9.32
CA PRO A 100 -9.18 -7.34 8.50
C PRO A 100 -8.90 -7.06 7.02
N ILE A 101 -8.48 -8.10 6.30
CA ILE A 101 -8.19 -8.00 4.87
C ILE A 101 -9.46 -8.36 4.09
N ASP A 102 -9.83 -7.51 3.12
CA ASP A 102 -10.88 -7.81 2.16
C ASP A 102 -10.60 -9.18 1.51
N PRO A 103 -11.60 -10.08 1.42
CA PRO A 103 -11.37 -11.41 0.84
C PRO A 103 -10.82 -11.40 -0.57
N GLU A 104 -11.19 -10.43 -1.40
CA GLU A 104 -10.64 -10.28 -2.75
C GLU A 104 -9.13 -10.03 -2.70
N LEU A 105 -8.69 -9.13 -1.82
CA LEU A 105 -7.27 -8.81 -1.67
C LEU A 105 -6.51 -9.99 -1.07
N ALA A 106 -7.11 -10.68 -0.11
CA ALA A 106 -6.50 -11.86 0.50
C ALA A 106 -6.24 -12.95 -0.56
N ALA A 107 -7.18 -13.16 -1.47
CA ALA A 107 -7.03 -14.14 -2.54
C ALA A 107 -5.88 -13.76 -3.50
N ILE A 108 -5.74 -12.48 -3.83
CA ILE A 108 -4.65 -11.98 -4.66
C ILE A 108 -3.30 -12.19 -3.97
N ILE A 109 -3.22 -11.88 -2.69
CA ILE A 109 -1.99 -12.05 -1.91
C ILE A 109 -1.59 -13.53 -1.87
N ASP A 110 -2.53 -14.43 -1.61
CA ASP A 110 -2.25 -15.86 -1.57
C ASP A 110 -1.74 -16.36 -2.92
N LYS A 111 -2.38 -15.92 -4.00
CA LYS A 111 -1.96 -16.27 -5.36
C LYS A 111 -0.54 -15.80 -5.64
N ALA A 112 -0.20 -14.57 -5.24
CA ALA A 112 1.13 -14.01 -5.44
C ALA A 112 2.19 -14.75 -4.61
N ARG A 113 1.84 -15.17 -3.39
CA ARG A 113 2.75 -15.95 -2.53
C ARG A 113 3.01 -17.35 -3.09
N ASN A 114 2.02 -17.92 -3.77
CA ASN A 114 2.12 -19.26 -4.34
C ASN A 114 2.80 -19.27 -5.72
N GLY A 115 3.33 -18.12 -6.16
CA GLY A 115 4.11 -18.03 -7.40
C GLY A 115 3.27 -17.93 -8.67
N SER A 116 1.97 -17.69 -8.57
CA SER A 116 1.13 -17.46 -9.75
C SER A 116 0.65 -16.01 -9.82
N ARG A 117 0.26 -15.60 -11.02
CA ARG A 117 -0.21 -14.25 -11.30
C ARG A 117 -1.66 -14.22 -11.74
#